data_0825a19afe3bd3fecdc4e053c374afbf
#
_entry.id   0825a19afe3bd3fecdc4e053c374afbf
#
_cell.length_a   1.000
_cell.length_b   1.000
_cell.length_c   1.000
_cell.angle_alpha   90.00
_cell.angle_beta   90.00
_cell.angle_gamma   90.00
#
_symmetry.space_group_name_H-M   'P 1'
#
loop_
_entity.id
_entity.type
_entity.pdbx_description
1 polymer ?
#
loop_
_entity_poly.entity_id
_entity_poly.type
_entity_poly.pdbx_seq_one_letter_code
_entity_poly.pdbx_strand_id
1 'polypeptide(L)'
;MAALLLVASEFTAVASVDIANGSCEVIQDTDPALADRCELSGLERNGGAFLLLAALAAVMAWGAGIGRSRPAAAALAVIGVLVLGWALLVDLPVTNDTGALGRNFDGAFASAGPGFTLELLGGVLALVAGLAGLVRPSSAA
;
A
#
# COMPACT_ATOMS: atom_id res chain seq x y z
N MET A 1 -8.93 4.48 10.59
CA MET A 1 -7.52 4.80 10.28
C MET A 1 -6.96 3.88 9.19
N ALA A 2 -6.94 2.53 9.35
CA ALA A 2 -6.41 1.61 8.32
C ALA A 2 -6.95 1.89 6.91
N ALA A 3 -8.27 1.99 6.75
CA ALA A 3 -8.90 2.30 5.46
C ALA A 3 -8.41 3.62 4.83
N LEU A 4 -8.19 4.66 5.63
CA LEU A 4 -7.67 5.94 5.14
C LEU A 4 -6.22 5.82 4.64
N LEU A 5 -5.40 5.04 5.32
CA LEU A 5 -4.02 4.77 4.88
C LEU A 5 -3.99 4.00 3.57
N LEU A 6 -4.87 3.00 3.39
CA LEU A 6 -5.00 2.25 2.15
C LEU A 6 -5.51 3.11 0.99
N VAL A 7 -6.42 4.05 1.25
CA VAL A 7 -6.82 5.03 0.22
C VAL A 7 -5.65 5.94 -0.13
N ALA A 8 -4.93 6.46 0.86
CA ALA A 8 -3.80 7.35 0.62
C ALA A 8 -2.66 6.66 -0.13
N SER A 9 -2.41 5.37 0.12
CA SER A 9 -1.36 4.62 -0.58
C SER A 9 -1.60 4.54 -2.09
N GLU A 10 -2.86 4.46 -2.56
CA GLU A 10 -3.18 4.41 -3.98
C GLU A 10 -2.81 5.70 -4.74
N PHE A 11 -2.84 6.84 -4.04
CA PHE A 11 -2.55 8.15 -4.64
C PHE A 11 -1.12 8.63 -4.37
N THR A 12 -0.29 7.81 -3.76
CA THR A 12 1.12 8.13 -3.49
C THR A 12 2.04 7.13 -4.18
N ALA A 13 3.30 7.53 -4.42
CA ALA A 13 4.29 6.66 -5.03
C ALA A 13 4.58 5.45 -4.13
N VAL A 14 4.43 4.24 -4.67
CA VAL A 14 4.81 2.97 -4.02
C VAL A 14 6.31 2.72 -4.20
N ALA A 15 6.81 3.03 -5.40
CA ALA A 15 8.23 2.94 -5.72
C ALA A 15 8.67 4.18 -6.50
N SER A 16 9.91 4.60 -6.28
CA SER A 16 10.58 5.64 -7.06
C SER A 16 11.95 5.16 -7.52
N VAL A 17 12.38 5.64 -8.69
CA VAL A 17 13.70 5.37 -9.23
C VAL A 17 14.43 6.70 -9.41
N ASP A 18 15.54 6.86 -8.71
CA ASP A 18 16.41 8.02 -8.82
C ASP A 18 17.66 7.67 -9.64
N ILE A 19 18.25 8.68 -10.28
CA ILE A 19 19.53 8.57 -11.00
C ILE A 19 20.61 9.40 -10.30
N ALA A 20 21.85 8.93 -10.33
CA ALA A 20 22.96 9.50 -9.59
C ALA A 20 23.23 11.00 -9.84
N ASN A 21 22.82 11.53 -11.00
CA ASN A 21 23.08 12.92 -11.43
C ASN A 21 21.81 13.73 -11.71
N GLY A 22 20.65 13.33 -11.23
CA GLY A 22 19.41 14.06 -11.46
C GLY A 22 18.21 13.48 -10.72
N SER A 23 17.21 14.33 -10.56
CA SER A 23 15.88 13.95 -10.13
C SER A 23 15.03 13.56 -11.35
N CYS A 24 13.86 12.97 -11.12
CA CYS A 24 12.87 12.73 -12.17
C CYS A 24 12.49 13.99 -12.95
N GLU A 25 12.62 15.19 -12.36
CA GLU A 25 12.44 16.46 -13.06
C GLU A 25 13.40 16.63 -14.24
N VAL A 26 14.68 16.25 -14.07
CA VAL A 26 15.68 16.31 -15.15
C VAL A 26 15.38 15.33 -16.28
N ILE A 27 14.83 14.16 -15.92
CA ILE A 27 14.40 13.16 -16.92
C ILE A 27 13.17 13.67 -17.69
N GLN A 28 12.24 14.33 -17.02
CA GLN A 28 11.04 14.92 -17.63
C GLN A 28 11.37 15.94 -18.72
N ASP A 29 12.40 16.73 -18.52
CA ASP A 29 12.87 17.72 -19.52
C ASP A 29 13.58 17.07 -20.71
N THR A 30 14.15 15.86 -20.52
CA THR A 30 14.97 15.20 -21.55
C THR A 30 14.18 14.14 -22.31
N ASP A 31 13.37 13.34 -21.63
CA ASP A 31 12.52 12.29 -22.20
C ASP A 31 11.22 12.10 -21.39
N PRO A 32 10.14 12.75 -21.80
CA PRO A 32 8.86 12.68 -21.09
C PRO A 32 8.30 11.26 -20.98
N ALA A 33 8.61 10.36 -21.90
CA ALA A 33 8.14 8.97 -21.89
C ALA A 33 8.85 8.11 -20.82
N LEU A 34 10.02 8.55 -20.35
CA LEU A 34 10.74 7.91 -19.25
C LEU A 34 10.40 8.54 -17.91
N ALA A 35 9.96 9.80 -17.91
CA ALA A 35 9.54 10.48 -16.68
C ALA A 35 8.36 9.80 -15.99
N ASP A 36 7.39 9.31 -16.76
CA ASP A 36 6.23 8.55 -16.25
C ASP A 36 6.63 7.22 -15.58
N ARG A 37 7.89 6.82 -15.70
CA ARG A 37 8.44 5.60 -15.09
C ARG A 37 9.32 5.84 -13.87
N CYS A 38 9.55 7.09 -13.51
CA CYS A 38 10.33 7.45 -12.34
C CYS A 38 9.59 7.18 -11.04
N GLU A 39 8.28 7.42 -11.04
CA GLU A 39 7.41 7.18 -9.89
C GLU A 39 6.27 6.27 -10.32
N LEU A 40 6.03 5.24 -9.53
CA LEU A 40 4.93 4.31 -9.73
C LEU A 40 3.92 4.51 -8.60
N SER A 41 2.77 5.09 -8.93
CA SER A 41 1.68 5.27 -7.96
C SER A 41 1.00 3.94 -7.63
N GLY A 42 0.39 3.85 -6.45
CA GLY A 42 -0.39 2.68 -6.05
C GLY A 42 -1.53 2.39 -7.03
N LEU A 43 -2.20 3.43 -7.53
CA LEU A 43 -3.31 3.29 -8.46
C LEU A 43 -2.88 2.67 -9.81
N GLU A 44 -1.74 3.10 -10.36
CA GLU A 44 -1.18 2.52 -11.58
C GLU A 44 -0.72 1.08 -11.37
N ARG A 45 -0.16 0.81 -10.19
CA ARG A 45 0.36 -0.50 -9.83
C ARG A 45 -0.74 -1.50 -9.52
N ASN A 46 -1.69 -1.13 -8.68
CA ASN A 46 -2.68 -2.03 -8.08
C ASN A 46 -4.06 -1.91 -8.75
N GLY A 47 -4.24 -0.97 -9.69
CA GLY A 47 -5.48 -0.79 -10.43
C GLY A 47 -6.69 -0.46 -9.54
N GLY A 48 -6.48 0.17 -8.39
CA GLY A 48 -7.53 0.51 -7.44
C GLY A 48 -7.95 -0.63 -6.51
N ALA A 49 -7.19 -1.73 -6.46
CA ALA A 49 -7.52 -2.87 -5.59
C ALA A 49 -7.58 -2.48 -4.11
N PHE A 50 -6.68 -1.61 -3.66
CA PHE A 50 -6.68 -1.14 -2.28
C PHE A 50 -7.83 -0.18 -1.95
N LEU A 51 -8.43 0.50 -2.93
CA LEU A 51 -9.67 1.25 -2.70
C LEU A 51 -10.82 0.32 -2.31
N LEU A 52 -10.92 -0.84 -2.98
CA LEU A 52 -11.92 -1.85 -2.62
C LEU A 52 -11.63 -2.46 -1.24
N LEU A 53 -10.38 -2.79 -0.96
CA LEU A 53 -9.98 -3.31 0.36
C LEU A 53 -10.20 -2.27 1.46
N ALA A 54 -9.94 -0.98 1.19
CA ALA A 54 -10.21 0.11 2.12
C ALA A 54 -11.71 0.24 2.42
N ALA A 55 -12.56 0.18 1.41
CA ALA A 55 -14.01 0.21 1.58
C ALA A 55 -14.50 -0.97 2.42
N LEU A 56 -14.04 -2.19 2.11
CA LEU A 56 -14.33 -3.38 2.90
C LEU A 56 -13.82 -3.28 4.33
N ALA A 57 -12.58 -2.81 4.52
CA ALA A 57 -11.99 -2.61 5.85
C ALA A 57 -12.79 -1.59 6.68
N ALA A 58 -13.30 -0.52 6.06
CA ALA A 58 -14.15 0.46 6.75
C ALA A 58 -15.46 -0.17 7.23
N VAL A 59 -16.15 -0.93 6.37
CA VAL A 59 -17.39 -1.63 6.71
C VAL A 59 -17.14 -2.68 7.80
N MET A 60 -16.06 -3.47 7.70
CA MET A 60 -15.72 -4.49 8.69
C MET A 60 -15.30 -3.85 10.02
N ALA A 61 -14.57 -2.74 10.00
CA ALA A 61 -14.22 -2.00 11.20
C ALA A 61 -15.44 -1.43 11.92
N TRP A 62 -16.43 -0.94 11.15
CA TRP A 62 -17.71 -0.50 11.71
C TRP A 62 -18.46 -1.67 12.38
N GLY A 63 -18.60 -2.81 11.69
CA GLY A 63 -19.25 -4.00 12.22
C GLY A 63 -18.56 -4.57 13.46
N ALA A 64 -17.22 -4.59 13.46
CA ALA A 64 -16.44 -5.08 14.60
C ALA A 64 -16.47 -4.10 15.80
N GLY A 65 -16.45 -2.78 15.52
CA GLY A 65 -16.40 -1.75 16.54
C GLY A 65 -17.75 -1.52 17.23
N ILE A 66 -18.76 -1.15 16.46
CA ILE A 66 -20.10 -0.80 16.97
C ILE A 66 -20.96 -2.06 17.13
N GLY A 67 -20.98 -2.93 16.11
CA GLY A 67 -21.76 -4.15 16.13
C GLY A 67 -21.17 -5.29 16.97
N ARG A 68 -19.95 -5.14 17.49
CA ARG A 68 -19.21 -6.20 18.21
C ARG A 68 -19.21 -7.55 17.48
N SER A 69 -19.26 -7.51 16.17
CA SER A 69 -19.36 -8.67 15.29
C SER A 69 -18.00 -9.38 15.18
N ARG A 70 -17.89 -10.59 15.72
CA ARG A 70 -16.69 -11.43 15.57
C ARG A 70 -16.37 -11.76 14.11
N PRO A 71 -17.36 -12.11 13.25
CA PRO A 71 -17.08 -12.32 11.83
C PRO A 71 -16.50 -11.07 11.14
N ALA A 72 -16.99 -9.87 11.47
CA ALA A 72 -16.43 -8.63 10.93
C ALA A 72 -14.99 -8.38 11.40
N ALA A 73 -14.69 -8.69 12.66
CA ALA A 73 -13.32 -8.61 13.19
C ALA A 73 -12.39 -9.63 12.50
N ALA A 74 -12.85 -10.86 12.28
CA ALA A 74 -12.09 -11.87 11.53
C ALA A 74 -11.83 -11.42 10.09
N ALA A 75 -12.86 -10.90 9.40
CA ALA A 75 -12.71 -10.39 8.04
C ALA A 75 -11.71 -9.23 7.97
N LEU A 76 -11.73 -8.32 8.96
CA LEU A 76 -10.77 -7.22 9.06
C LEU A 76 -9.33 -7.72 9.25
N ALA A 77 -9.11 -8.75 10.06
CA ALA A 77 -7.81 -9.38 10.22
C ALA A 77 -7.33 -10.03 8.92
N VAL A 78 -8.22 -10.72 8.19
CA VAL A 78 -7.90 -11.30 6.87
C VAL A 78 -7.52 -10.22 5.87
N ILE A 79 -8.25 -9.10 5.81
CA ILE A 79 -7.88 -7.96 4.96
C ILE A 79 -6.48 -7.48 5.29
N GLY A 80 -6.14 -7.34 6.58
CA GLY A 80 -4.80 -6.95 7.01
C GLY A 80 -3.71 -7.92 6.51
N VAL A 81 -3.95 -9.23 6.61
CA VAL A 81 -3.03 -10.26 6.08
C VAL A 81 -2.88 -10.16 4.56
N LEU A 82 -3.98 -9.97 3.83
CA LEU A 82 -3.94 -9.83 2.36
C LEU A 82 -3.15 -8.60 1.92
N VAL A 83 -3.38 -7.45 2.57
CA VAL A 83 -2.63 -6.22 2.28
C VAL A 83 -1.13 -6.41 2.56
N LEU A 84 -0.77 -6.95 3.72
CA LEU A 84 0.63 -7.22 4.06
C LEU A 84 1.27 -8.23 3.13
N GLY A 85 0.54 -9.30 2.78
CA GLY A 85 1.00 -10.29 1.82
C GLY A 85 1.26 -9.66 0.45
N TRP A 86 0.38 -8.81 -0.03
CA TRP A 86 0.55 -8.08 -1.29
C TRP A 86 1.76 -7.16 -1.23
N ALA A 87 1.83 -6.29 -0.23
CA ALA A 87 2.94 -5.34 -0.06
C ALA A 87 4.30 -6.06 -0.03
N LEU A 88 4.41 -7.17 0.69
CA LEU A 88 5.68 -7.89 0.84
C LEU A 88 6.04 -8.79 -0.35
N LEU A 89 5.06 -9.40 -1.03
CA LEU A 89 5.33 -10.36 -2.10
C LEU A 89 5.28 -9.72 -3.49
N VAL A 90 4.52 -8.64 -3.65
CA VAL A 90 4.30 -8.00 -4.95
C VAL A 90 5.01 -6.66 -5.04
N ASP A 91 4.89 -5.80 -4.02
CA ASP A 91 5.39 -4.43 -4.09
C ASP A 91 6.83 -4.30 -3.59
N LEU A 92 7.23 -5.05 -2.56
CA LEU A 92 8.62 -5.04 -2.06
C LEU A 92 9.66 -5.38 -3.15
N PRO A 93 9.48 -6.37 -4.05
CA PRO A 93 10.42 -6.61 -5.14
C PRO A 93 10.56 -5.40 -6.08
N VAL A 94 9.47 -4.67 -6.33
CA VAL A 94 9.46 -3.51 -7.23
C VAL A 94 10.24 -2.33 -6.65
N THR A 95 10.25 -2.18 -5.33
CA THR A 95 11.05 -1.12 -4.68
C THR A 95 12.56 -1.31 -4.85
N ASN A 96 13.00 -2.45 -5.36
CA ASN A 96 14.41 -2.76 -5.65
C ASN A 96 14.68 -2.92 -7.16
N ASP A 97 13.66 -2.75 -8.01
CA ASP A 97 13.80 -2.89 -9.46
C ASP A 97 13.88 -1.52 -10.14
N THR A 98 15.01 -1.24 -10.75
CA THR A 98 15.25 -0.01 -11.52
C THR A 98 14.63 -0.06 -12.93
N GLY A 99 14.17 -1.21 -13.38
CA GLY A 99 13.46 -1.39 -14.63
C GLY A 99 14.18 -0.86 -15.87
N ALA A 100 13.47 -0.09 -16.69
CA ALA A 100 14.00 0.53 -17.89
C ALA A 100 15.03 1.63 -17.60
N LEU A 101 14.88 2.35 -16.47
CA LEU A 101 15.81 3.42 -16.08
C LEU A 101 17.19 2.86 -15.75
N GLY A 102 17.28 1.75 -15.01
CA GLY A 102 18.55 1.11 -14.70
C GLY A 102 19.28 0.52 -15.91
N ARG A 103 18.56 0.27 -17.02
CA ARG A 103 19.17 -0.16 -18.28
C ARG A 103 19.72 0.99 -19.11
N ASN A 104 19.17 2.18 -18.96
CA ASN A 104 19.49 3.35 -19.77
C ASN A 104 20.37 4.38 -19.07
N PHE A 105 20.41 4.34 -17.74
CA PHE A 105 21.15 5.31 -16.94
C PHE A 105 22.05 4.62 -15.92
N ASP A 106 23.35 4.87 -15.99
CA ASP A 106 24.31 4.39 -14.99
C ASP A 106 24.05 5.07 -13.63
N GLY A 107 24.06 4.25 -12.57
CA GLY A 107 23.83 4.75 -11.22
C GLY A 107 22.37 4.98 -10.84
N ALA A 108 21.42 4.43 -11.61
CA ALA A 108 20.02 4.39 -11.21
C ALA A 108 19.85 3.49 -9.97
N PHE A 109 19.06 3.95 -9.00
CA PHE A 109 18.69 3.18 -7.82
C PHE A 109 17.19 3.30 -7.56
N ALA A 110 16.58 2.18 -7.19
CA ALA A 110 15.18 2.12 -6.80
C ALA A 110 15.04 2.30 -5.29
N SER A 111 13.96 2.92 -4.87
CA SER A 111 13.62 3.09 -3.46
C SER A 111 12.14 2.92 -3.21
N ALA A 112 11.81 2.53 -1.95
CA ALA A 112 10.43 2.43 -1.51
C ALA A 112 9.83 3.83 -1.34
N GLY A 113 8.72 4.08 -2.00
CA GLY A 113 7.97 5.31 -1.88
C GLY A 113 7.09 5.36 -0.60
N PRO A 114 6.52 6.53 -0.29
CA PRO A 114 5.63 6.69 0.86
C PRO A 114 4.37 5.81 0.75
N GLY A 115 3.89 5.51 -0.46
CA GLY A 115 2.76 4.62 -0.69
C GLY A 115 2.98 3.24 -0.11
N PHE A 116 4.15 2.64 -0.33
CA PHE A 116 4.52 1.35 0.26
C PHE A 116 4.48 1.36 1.79
N THR A 117 4.97 2.43 2.42
CA THR A 117 4.91 2.58 3.88
C THR A 117 3.46 2.68 4.37
N LEU A 118 2.61 3.40 3.64
CA LEU A 118 1.18 3.53 3.97
C LEU A 118 0.44 2.20 3.84
N GLU A 119 0.77 1.38 2.85
CA GLU A 119 0.23 0.02 2.69
C GLU A 119 0.59 -0.86 3.88
N LEU A 120 1.86 -0.90 4.26
CA LEU A 120 2.32 -1.67 5.42
C LEU A 120 1.61 -1.23 6.71
N LEU A 121 1.55 0.08 6.97
CA LEU A 121 0.87 0.62 8.14
C LEU A 121 -0.64 0.32 8.11
N GLY A 122 -1.29 0.47 6.96
CA GLY A 122 -2.70 0.15 6.77
C GLY A 122 -2.99 -1.32 7.04
N GLY A 123 -2.16 -2.22 6.49
CA GLY A 123 -2.26 -3.66 6.70
C GLY A 123 -2.05 -4.07 8.16
N VAL A 124 -1.01 -3.54 8.82
CA VAL A 124 -0.75 -3.80 10.24
C VAL A 124 -1.92 -3.33 11.11
N LEU A 125 -2.43 -2.11 10.89
CA LEU A 125 -3.55 -1.57 11.67
C LEU A 125 -4.83 -2.38 11.45
N ALA A 126 -5.12 -2.84 10.23
CA ALA A 126 -6.28 -3.69 9.96
C ALA A 126 -6.15 -5.03 10.69
N LEU A 127 -4.98 -5.66 10.62
CA LEU A 127 -4.69 -6.93 11.29
C LEU A 127 -4.83 -6.80 12.81
N VAL A 128 -4.16 -5.81 13.41
CA VAL A 128 -4.20 -5.59 14.87
C VAL A 128 -5.62 -5.27 15.35
N ALA A 129 -6.34 -4.41 14.62
CA ALA A 129 -7.72 -4.06 14.97
C ALA A 129 -8.66 -5.28 14.86
N GLY A 130 -8.48 -6.11 13.82
CA GLY A 130 -9.23 -7.35 13.65
C GLY A 130 -8.95 -8.34 14.77
N LEU A 131 -7.69 -8.61 15.11
CA LEU A 131 -7.31 -9.50 16.21
C LEU A 131 -7.81 -8.97 17.56
N ALA A 132 -7.67 -7.68 17.83
CA ALA A 132 -8.19 -7.06 19.05
C ALA A 132 -9.71 -7.22 19.17
N GLY A 133 -10.44 -7.14 18.05
CA GLY A 133 -11.88 -7.39 18.02
C GLY A 133 -12.27 -8.82 18.35
N LEU A 134 -11.44 -9.81 17.96
CA LEU A 134 -11.67 -11.23 18.26
C LEU A 134 -11.45 -11.58 19.73
N VAL A 135 -10.48 -10.94 20.37
CA VAL A 135 -10.10 -11.19 21.78
C VAL A 135 -11.07 -10.52 22.77
N ARG A 136 -11.85 -9.53 22.33
CA ARG A 136 -12.82 -8.86 23.23
C ARG A 136 -13.85 -9.87 23.75
N PRO A 137 -14.06 -9.94 25.08
CA PRO A 137 -15.10 -10.80 25.64
C PRO A 137 -16.45 -10.34 25.10
N SER A 138 -17.27 -11.30 24.63
CA SER A 138 -18.67 -11.04 24.37
C SER A 138 -19.31 -10.71 25.71
N SER A 139 -19.68 -9.44 25.93
CA SER A 139 -20.57 -9.12 27.05
C SER A 139 -21.83 -9.94 26.83
N ALA A 140 -22.00 -10.98 27.65
CA ALA A 140 -23.27 -11.69 27.74
C ALA A 140 -24.33 -10.64 28.11
N ALA A 141 -25.31 -10.48 27.22
CA ALA A 141 -26.51 -9.69 27.49
C ALA A 141 -27.41 -10.47 28.46
#